data_06d1e9dab454abb3193ae4b7c075aac7
#
_entry.id   06d1e9dab454abb3193ae4b7c075aac7
#
_cell.length_a   1.000
_cell.length_b   1.000
_cell.length_c   1.000
_cell.angle_alpha   90.00
_cell.angle_beta   90.00
_cell.angle_gamma   90.00
#
_symmetry.space_group_name_H-M   'P 1'
#
loop_
_entity.id
_entity.type
_entity.pdbx_description
1 polymer ?
#
loop_
_entity_poly.entity_id
_entity_poly.type
_entity_poly.pdbx_seq_one_letter_code
_entity_poly.pdbx_strand_id
1 'polypeptide(L)'
;THAPVYSWVEYGTDTVELKQARTLMNGQAVCNNYIHKVRLEQLKPGTTYYYRVCSREILSYRAYSKVFGDTAVSAFRTFTLPAEQDSDFTALIFNDVHNQHKTLDTLYERVKDMDYDFVVFNGDVFDAPAKEDDAVRSLSYYNNKVGADRVPVFYLRGNHEIRNAYSIYLPGLLDNAGGKTYSAFHWGDTRFVLLDCGEDKPDDHWVYYGLNDFSRFRQEQAEFLEKEIHSRAFRKAARRVLIHHIPVYGNVDEYKPCTDLWGKILAKAPFHVSLNAHTHRYAYHPKGSAGNNFPVFVGGGYSLKDATVMILKKEGNKMTVKVLNAKGDVLDEIEV
;
A
#
# COMPACT_ATOMS: atom_id res chain seq x y z
N THR A 1 5.43 16.87 11.17
CA THR A 1 5.77 17.81 12.28
C THR A 1 5.02 19.12 12.11
N HIS A 2 4.83 19.88 13.21
CA HIS A 2 4.16 21.19 13.20
C HIS A 2 5.11 22.35 12.87
N ALA A 3 6.41 22.11 12.90
CA ALA A 3 7.45 23.07 12.58
C ALA A 3 8.45 22.45 11.60
N PRO A 4 9.22 23.25 10.86
CA PRO A 4 10.33 22.72 10.07
C PRO A 4 11.39 22.11 10.99
N VAL A 5 11.80 20.85 10.69
CA VAL A 5 12.74 20.13 11.54
C VAL A 5 13.83 19.43 10.73
N TYR A 6 14.85 18.96 11.42
CA TYR A 6 15.73 17.89 11.02
C TYR A 6 15.33 16.62 11.76
N SER A 7 14.95 15.57 11.02
CA SER A 7 14.52 14.30 11.63
C SER A 7 15.47 13.14 11.29
N TRP A 8 15.56 12.22 12.25
CA TRP A 8 16.26 10.94 12.10
C TRP A 8 15.56 9.85 12.93
N VAL A 9 15.92 8.62 12.67
CA VAL A 9 15.47 7.46 13.44
C VAL A 9 16.68 6.85 14.14
N GLU A 10 16.56 6.60 15.42
CA GLU A 10 17.49 5.78 16.20
C GLU A 10 16.90 4.38 16.32
N TYR A 11 17.68 3.34 16.00
CA TYR A 11 17.20 1.97 15.98
C TYR A 11 18.32 0.97 16.33
N GLY A 12 17.93 -0.16 16.89
CA GLY A 12 18.83 -1.25 17.28
C GLY A 12 18.06 -2.51 17.65
N THR A 13 18.77 -3.57 17.99
CA THR A 13 18.17 -4.81 18.52
C THR A 13 17.90 -4.73 20.03
N ASP A 14 18.32 -3.65 20.64
CA ASP A 14 18.03 -3.25 22.02
C ASP A 14 17.85 -1.72 22.10
N THR A 15 17.68 -1.17 23.30
CA THR A 15 17.49 0.26 23.53
C THR A 15 18.78 1.00 23.94
N VAL A 16 19.92 0.34 23.92
CA VAL A 16 21.22 0.86 24.38
C VAL A 16 22.15 1.14 23.21
N GLU A 17 22.40 0.12 22.37
CA GLU A 17 23.26 0.24 21.19
C GLU A 17 22.45 0.61 19.96
N LEU A 18 22.32 1.92 19.73
CA LEU A 18 21.48 2.44 18.66
C LEU A 18 22.31 2.94 17.47
N LYS A 19 21.88 2.57 16.28
CA LYS A 19 22.29 3.18 15.02
C LYS A 19 21.40 4.37 14.71
N GLN A 20 21.90 5.31 13.91
CA GLN A 20 21.13 6.44 13.42
C GLN A 20 20.90 6.29 11.91
N ALA A 21 19.65 6.41 11.48
CA ALA A 21 19.25 6.52 10.09
C ALA A 21 18.69 7.91 9.80
N ARG A 22 19.04 8.47 8.63
CA ARG A 22 18.56 9.75 8.15
C ARG A 22 18.51 9.73 6.63
N THR A 23 17.64 10.53 6.03
CA THR A 23 17.57 10.66 4.58
C THR A 23 18.60 11.65 4.09
N LEU A 24 19.43 11.22 3.13
CA LEU A 24 20.39 12.07 2.44
C LEU A 24 19.98 12.21 0.97
N MET A 25 20.15 13.40 0.43
CA MET A 25 19.98 13.69 -1.00
C MET A 25 21.25 14.39 -1.51
N ASN A 26 21.96 13.75 -2.41
CA ASN A 26 23.22 14.27 -2.96
C ASN A 26 24.23 14.72 -1.87
N GLY A 27 24.31 13.96 -0.75
CA GLY A 27 25.20 14.26 0.37
C GLY A 27 24.64 15.24 1.40
N GLN A 28 23.49 15.83 1.18
CA GLN A 28 22.84 16.75 2.13
C GLN A 28 21.73 16.03 2.92
N ALA A 29 21.62 16.31 4.22
CA ALA A 29 20.50 15.82 5.01
C ALA A 29 19.20 16.51 4.58
N VAL A 30 18.18 15.70 4.29
CA VAL A 30 16.82 16.21 4.03
C VAL A 30 16.28 16.77 5.35
N CYS A 31 16.07 18.07 5.40
CA CYS A 31 15.62 18.77 6.61
C CYS A 31 14.91 20.07 6.23
N ASN A 32 14.48 20.85 7.23
CA ASN A 32 13.78 22.13 7.07
C ASN A 32 12.44 21.95 6.33
N ASN A 33 11.76 20.86 6.59
CA ASN A 33 10.44 20.50 6.06
C ASN A 33 9.56 19.87 7.16
N TYR A 34 8.31 19.63 6.83
CA TYR A 34 7.28 19.15 7.76
C TYR A 34 7.07 17.64 7.67
N ILE A 35 7.44 17.04 6.54
CA ILE A 35 7.26 15.60 6.26
C ILE A 35 8.64 14.98 6.11
N HIS A 36 8.84 13.87 6.79
CA HIS A 36 10.10 13.17 6.81
C HIS A 36 9.89 11.69 6.53
N LYS A 37 10.68 11.16 5.61
CA LYS A 37 10.76 9.73 5.32
C LYS A 37 12.17 9.28 5.60
N VAL A 38 12.32 8.30 6.47
CA VAL A 38 13.62 7.71 6.81
C VAL A 38 13.55 6.22 6.57
N ARG A 39 14.34 5.75 5.62
CA ARG A 39 14.44 4.32 5.31
C ARG A 39 15.49 3.68 6.21
N LEU A 40 15.11 2.59 6.87
CA LEU A 40 16.04 1.73 7.57
C LEU A 40 16.51 0.64 6.61
N GLU A 41 17.82 0.50 6.46
CA GLU A 41 18.43 -0.41 5.50
C GLU A 41 19.26 -1.49 6.21
N GLN A 42 19.55 -2.58 5.47
CA GLN A 42 20.37 -3.70 5.95
C GLN A 42 19.85 -4.35 7.25
N LEU A 43 18.53 -4.38 7.38
CA LEU A 43 17.88 -5.07 8.46
C LEU A 43 17.95 -6.60 8.26
N LYS A 44 18.04 -7.35 9.33
CA LYS A 44 18.14 -8.81 9.29
C LYS A 44 16.76 -9.44 9.43
N PRO A 45 16.37 -10.38 8.54
CA PRO A 45 15.17 -11.18 8.73
C PRO A 45 15.12 -11.88 10.10
N GLY A 46 13.93 -12.14 10.61
CA GLY A 46 13.72 -12.80 11.91
C GLY A 46 14.16 -11.99 13.11
N THR A 47 14.32 -10.66 12.96
CA THR A 47 14.88 -9.82 14.02
C THR A 47 13.86 -8.75 14.44
N THR A 48 13.68 -8.61 15.75
CA THR A 48 12.92 -7.50 16.34
C THR A 48 13.85 -6.31 16.55
N TYR A 49 13.42 -5.16 16.09
CA TYR A 49 14.10 -3.89 16.24
C TYR A 49 13.31 -2.96 17.15
N TYR A 50 14.03 -2.27 18.02
CA TYR A 50 13.56 -1.11 18.76
C TYR A 50 13.90 0.13 17.96
N TYR A 51 12.98 1.09 17.90
CA TYR A 51 13.25 2.36 17.24
C TYR A 51 12.56 3.52 17.95
N ARG A 52 13.10 4.71 17.76
CA ARG A 52 12.46 5.97 18.13
C ARG A 52 12.71 7.04 17.08
N VAL A 53 11.77 7.95 16.95
CA VAL A 53 11.88 9.08 16.03
C VAL A 53 12.38 10.29 16.80
N CYS A 54 13.39 10.96 16.25
CA CYS A 54 13.96 12.18 16.79
C CYS A 54 13.75 13.32 15.78
N SER A 55 13.32 14.49 16.26
CA SER A 55 13.07 15.67 15.42
C SER A 55 13.58 16.91 16.11
N ARG A 56 14.56 17.58 15.51
CA ARG A 56 15.13 18.81 16.02
C ARG A 56 14.57 20.01 15.26
N GLU A 57 13.98 20.95 15.96
CA GLU A 57 13.40 22.16 15.37
C GLU A 57 14.46 23.00 14.67
N ILE A 58 14.11 23.62 13.54
CA ILE A 58 14.94 24.56 12.80
C ILE A 58 14.27 25.94 12.87
N LEU A 59 14.78 26.79 13.76
CA LEU A 59 14.29 28.15 13.95
C LEU A 59 14.75 29.09 12.85
N SER A 60 15.93 28.84 12.27
CA SER A 60 16.47 29.62 11.15
C SER A 60 17.42 28.76 10.31
N TYR A 61 17.30 28.86 8.98
CA TYR A 61 18.16 28.16 8.04
C TYR A 61 18.67 29.15 7.00
N ARG A 62 19.91 29.65 7.17
CA ARG A 62 20.57 30.59 6.27
C ARG A 62 21.83 29.95 5.68
N ALA A 63 22.40 30.54 4.65
CA ALA A 63 23.58 30.01 3.94
C ALA A 63 24.73 29.64 4.90
N TYR A 64 25.08 30.53 5.82
CA TYR A 64 26.22 30.35 6.75
C TYR A 64 25.82 30.25 8.22
N SER A 65 24.50 30.18 8.53
CA SER A 65 24.02 30.12 9.91
C SER A 65 22.74 29.29 9.99
N LYS A 66 22.70 28.35 10.93
CA LYS A 66 21.51 27.58 11.30
C LYS A 66 21.28 27.74 12.78
N VAL A 67 20.06 27.99 13.16
CA VAL A 67 19.65 28.06 14.56
C VAL A 67 18.65 26.94 14.79
N PHE A 68 18.96 26.10 15.77
CA PHE A 68 18.11 24.97 16.14
C PHE A 68 17.37 25.28 17.46
N GLY A 69 16.15 24.82 17.54
CA GLY A 69 15.37 24.77 18.76
C GLY A 69 15.50 23.42 19.47
N ASP A 70 14.45 23.04 20.17
CA ASP A 70 14.38 21.83 20.96
C ASP A 70 14.38 20.56 20.09
N THR A 71 14.75 19.46 20.71
CA THR A 71 14.69 18.13 20.11
C THR A 71 13.57 17.32 20.78
N ALA A 72 12.56 16.99 20.00
CA ALA A 72 11.53 16.03 20.41
C ALA A 72 12.00 14.61 20.11
N VAL A 73 11.80 13.69 21.06
CA VAL A 73 12.14 12.28 20.95
C VAL A 73 10.91 11.46 21.31
N SER A 74 10.51 10.54 20.44
CA SER A 74 9.39 9.65 20.73
C SER A 74 9.75 8.59 21.78
N ALA A 75 8.75 7.95 22.37
CA ALA A 75 8.96 6.69 23.08
C ALA A 75 9.52 5.64 22.11
N PHE A 76 10.19 4.62 22.66
CA PHE A 76 10.57 3.45 21.88
C PHE A 76 9.35 2.67 21.42
N ARG A 77 9.43 2.19 20.19
CA ARG A 77 8.50 1.26 19.54
C ARG A 77 9.27 0.08 19.00
N THR A 78 8.57 -0.96 18.63
CA THR A 78 9.20 -2.17 18.07
C THR A 78 8.52 -2.56 16.77
N PHE A 79 9.28 -3.16 15.88
CA PHE A 79 8.79 -3.93 14.75
C PHE A 79 9.64 -5.19 14.58
N THR A 80 9.07 -6.23 14.02
CA THR A 80 9.78 -7.48 13.74
C THR A 80 9.74 -7.74 12.24
N LEU A 81 10.91 -8.02 11.65
CA LEU A 81 10.95 -8.52 10.29
C LEU A 81 10.65 -10.02 10.30
N PRO A 82 9.77 -10.52 9.40
CA PRO A 82 9.57 -11.95 9.30
C PRO A 82 10.88 -12.66 8.93
N ALA A 83 11.11 -13.83 9.50
CA ALA A 83 12.21 -14.67 9.06
C ALA A 83 11.91 -15.22 7.65
N GLU A 84 12.95 -15.59 6.89
CA GLU A 84 12.75 -16.14 5.52
C GLU A 84 11.89 -17.41 5.51
N GLN A 85 11.95 -18.18 6.60
CA GLN A 85 11.14 -19.38 6.79
C GLN A 85 9.76 -19.12 7.36
N ASP A 86 9.50 -17.93 7.92
CA ASP A 86 8.20 -17.56 8.47
C ASP A 86 7.26 -17.28 7.30
N SER A 87 6.45 -18.25 7.00
CA SER A 87 5.55 -18.20 5.84
C SER A 87 4.13 -17.83 6.19
N ASP A 88 3.77 -17.89 7.48
CA ASP A 88 2.43 -17.58 7.96
C ASP A 88 2.25 -16.08 8.11
N PHE A 89 1.07 -15.60 7.75
CA PHE A 89 0.72 -14.19 7.92
C PHE A 89 -0.79 -13.97 7.87
N THR A 90 -1.20 -12.86 8.43
CA THR A 90 -2.54 -12.29 8.26
C THR A 90 -2.41 -10.86 7.73
N ALA A 91 -2.99 -10.56 6.59
CA ALA A 91 -3.06 -9.23 6.01
C ALA A 91 -4.50 -8.71 6.00
N LEU A 92 -4.68 -7.45 6.38
CA LEU A 92 -5.96 -6.74 6.25
C LEU A 92 -5.93 -5.89 4.99
N ILE A 93 -6.96 -6.00 4.16
CA ILE A 93 -7.08 -5.22 2.92
C ILE A 93 -8.33 -4.36 2.98
N PHE A 94 -8.12 -3.05 3.00
CA PHE A 94 -9.16 -2.02 2.89
C PHE A 94 -9.09 -1.37 1.50
N ASN A 95 -10.22 -0.95 0.98
CA ASN A 95 -10.32 -0.31 -0.33
C ASN A 95 -11.49 0.68 -0.36
N ASP A 96 -11.48 1.58 -1.34
CA ASP A 96 -12.59 2.51 -1.62
C ASP A 96 -13.08 3.26 -0.36
N VAL A 97 -12.15 3.74 0.47
CA VAL A 97 -12.51 4.46 1.71
C VAL A 97 -13.01 5.88 1.41
N HIS A 98 -12.48 6.52 0.35
CA HIS A 98 -12.88 7.87 -0.12
C HIS A 98 -12.98 8.91 1.01
N ASN A 99 -12.00 8.95 1.89
CA ASN A 99 -12.00 9.81 3.09
C ASN A 99 -13.22 9.63 4.01
N GLN A 100 -14.00 8.54 3.88
CA GLN A 100 -15.10 8.22 4.77
C GLN A 100 -14.58 7.56 6.05
N HIS A 101 -14.10 8.35 6.98
CA HIS A 101 -13.50 7.87 8.24
C HIS A 101 -14.43 6.91 8.98
N LYS A 102 -15.74 7.22 9.03
CA LYS A 102 -16.73 6.35 9.68
C LYS A 102 -16.78 4.94 9.07
N THR A 103 -16.60 4.82 7.78
CA THR A 103 -16.59 3.52 7.09
C THR A 103 -15.36 2.72 7.50
N LEU A 104 -14.18 3.33 7.44
CA LEU A 104 -12.95 2.68 7.91
C LEU A 104 -13.04 2.29 9.39
N ASP A 105 -13.54 3.19 10.24
CA ASP A 105 -13.72 2.92 11.66
C ASP A 105 -14.61 1.70 11.89
N THR A 106 -15.74 1.64 11.18
CA THR A 106 -16.69 0.53 11.30
C THR A 106 -16.09 -0.79 10.84
N LEU A 107 -15.38 -0.80 9.72
CA LEU A 107 -14.70 -2.00 9.21
C LEU A 107 -13.57 -2.43 10.14
N TYR A 108 -12.77 -1.48 10.63
CA TYR A 108 -11.66 -1.78 11.55
C TYR A 108 -12.15 -2.39 12.87
N GLU A 109 -13.29 -1.93 13.41
CA GLU A 109 -13.91 -2.53 14.59
C GLU A 109 -14.23 -4.03 14.43
N ARG A 110 -14.35 -4.55 13.20
CA ARG A 110 -14.62 -5.98 12.92
C ARG A 110 -13.35 -6.83 12.96
N VAL A 111 -12.18 -6.20 12.87
CA VAL A 111 -10.89 -6.88 12.75
C VAL A 111 -9.85 -6.42 13.77
N LYS A 112 -10.13 -5.41 14.60
CA LYS A 112 -9.16 -4.81 15.54
C LYS A 112 -8.59 -5.79 16.56
N ASP A 113 -9.33 -6.82 16.92
CA ASP A 113 -8.94 -7.83 17.92
C ASP A 113 -8.24 -9.04 17.26
N MET A 114 -8.03 -9.00 15.94
CA MET A 114 -7.24 -9.99 15.23
C MET A 114 -5.75 -9.62 15.28
N ASP A 115 -4.90 -10.63 15.41
CA ASP A 115 -3.47 -10.46 15.13
C ASP A 115 -3.29 -10.38 13.62
N TYR A 116 -2.64 -9.33 13.14
CA TYR A 116 -2.30 -9.14 11.73
C TYR A 116 -0.88 -8.58 11.58
N ASP A 117 -0.25 -8.95 10.48
CA ASP A 117 1.16 -8.67 10.20
C ASP A 117 1.35 -7.41 9.36
N PHE A 118 0.42 -7.11 8.48
CA PHE A 118 0.45 -5.89 7.68
C PHE A 118 -0.93 -5.50 7.15
N VAL A 119 -1.03 -4.28 6.66
CA VAL A 119 -2.26 -3.73 6.09
C VAL A 119 -2.00 -3.27 4.66
N VAL A 120 -2.98 -3.46 3.79
CA VAL A 120 -2.99 -2.93 2.42
C VAL A 120 -4.19 -2.02 2.24
N PHE A 121 -3.96 -0.79 1.87
CA PHE A 121 -4.98 0.09 1.34
C PHE A 121 -4.95 0.00 -0.19
N ASN A 122 -5.97 -0.66 -0.76
CA ASN A 122 -6.01 -1.03 -2.18
C ASN A 122 -6.75 0.01 -3.03
N GLY A 123 -6.29 1.25 -3.00
CA GLY A 123 -6.79 2.35 -3.83
C GLY A 123 -8.10 2.98 -3.38
N ASP A 124 -8.33 4.18 -3.90
CA ASP A 124 -9.46 5.06 -3.60
C ASP A 124 -9.67 5.28 -2.09
N VAL A 125 -8.56 5.38 -1.38
CA VAL A 125 -8.54 5.67 0.06
C VAL A 125 -8.61 7.18 0.28
N PHE A 126 -7.83 7.93 -0.52
CA PHE A 126 -7.90 9.39 -0.60
C PHE A 126 -8.93 9.79 -1.65
N ASP A 127 -9.71 10.82 -1.38
CA ASP A 127 -10.65 11.35 -2.35
C ASP A 127 -10.12 12.66 -2.94
N ALA A 128 -9.39 12.53 -4.06
CA ALA A 128 -8.88 13.63 -4.87
C ALA A 128 -8.16 14.74 -4.05
N PRO A 129 -7.01 14.48 -3.43
CA PRO A 129 -6.35 15.45 -2.55
C PRO A 129 -5.92 16.70 -3.31
N ALA A 130 -6.33 17.88 -2.81
CA ALA A 130 -6.05 19.17 -3.45
C ALA A 130 -4.69 19.76 -3.04
N LYS A 131 -4.22 19.45 -1.83
CA LYS A 131 -2.98 19.97 -1.25
C LYS A 131 -2.37 18.98 -0.25
N GLU A 132 -1.12 19.25 0.13
CA GLU A 132 -0.34 18.43 1.04
C GLU A 132 -1.06 18.18 2.38
N ASP A 133 -1.60 19.23 2.99
CA ASP A 133 -2.28 19.13 4.28
C ASP A 133 -3.47 18.16 4.25
N ASP A 134 -4.20 18.07 3.13
CA ASP A 134 -5.33 17.16 2.98
C ASP A 134 -4.82 15.70 2.95
N ALA A 135 -3.79 15.44 2.14
CA ALA A 135 -3.16 14.13 2.05
C ALA A 135 -2.54 13.69 3.37
N VAL A 136 -1.81 14.59 4.05
CA VAL A 136 -1.15 14.30 5.33
C VAL A 136 -2.15 14.01 6.45
N ARG A 137 -3.25 14.77 6.53
CA ARG A 137 -4.31 14.51 7.52
C ARG A 137 -4.93 13.14 7.32
N SER A 138 -5.30 12.80 6.08
CA SER A 138 -5.87 11.49 5.76
C SER A 138 -4.88 10.36 6.03
N LEU A 139 -3.63 10.50 5.58
CA LEU A 139 -2.57 9.51 5.82
C LEU A 139 -2.32 9.29 7.31
N SER A 140 -2.26 10.37 8.09
CA SER A 140 -2.07 10.29 9.55
C SER A 140 -3.25 9.58 10.23
N TYR A 141 -4.47 9.87 9.78
CA TYR A 141 -5.65 9.20 10.30
C TYR A 141 -5.62 7.69 10.03
N TYR A 142 -5.35 7.30 8.78
CA TYR A 142 -5.33 5.89 8.38
C TYR A 142 -4.21 5.13 9.10
N ASN A 143 -3.01 5.68 9.12
CA ASN A 143 -1.87 5.07 9.79
C ASN A 143 -2.11 4.87 11.30
N ASN A 144 -2.68 5.87 11.97
CA ASN A 144 -3.01 5.75 13.39
C ASN A 144 -4.12 4.72 13.63
N LYS A 145 -5.14 4.65 12.76
CA LYS A 145 -6.25 3.71 12.89
C LYS A 145 -5.76 2.26 12.84
N VAL A 146 -4.90 1.94 11.90
CA VAL A 146 -4.43 0.55 11.69
C VAL A 146 -3.12 0.22 12.40
N GLY A 147 -2.62 1.09 13.27
CA GLY A 147 -1.41 0.82 14.05
C GLY A 147 -0.13 0.74 13.21
N ALA A 148 0.04 1.63 12.22
CA ALA A 148 1.21 1.69 11.34
C ALA A 148 2.55 1.94 12.06
N ASP A 149 2.52 2.24 13.35
CA ASP A 149 3.68 2.32 14.23
C ASP A 149 4.21 0.95 14.68
N ARG A 150 3.46 -0.13 14.40
CA ARG A 150 3.79 -1.51 14.78
C ARG A 150 3.84 -2.45 13.59
N VAL A 151 2.98 -2.23 12.59
CA VAL A 151 2.85 -3.08 11.40
C VAL A 151 3.06 -2.28 10.12
N PRO A 152 3.65 -2.86 9.07
CA PRO A 152 3.76 -2.21 7.76
C PRO A 152 2.39 -1.92 7.16
N VAL A 153 2.30 -0.78 6.47
CA VAL A 153 1.10 -0.39 5.72
C VAL A 153 1.51 -0.10 4.27
N PHE A 154 0.86 -0.76 3.34
CA PHE A 154 1.06 -0.58 1.90
C PHE A 154 -0.11 0.21 1.32
N TYR A 155 0.20 1.22 0.53
CA TYR A 155 -0.80 2.02 -0.18
C TYR A 155 -0.66 1.81 -1.69
N LEU A 156 -1.73 1.34 -2.32
CA LEU A 156 -1.85 1.34 -3.78
C LEU A 156 -2.69 2.54 -4.21
N ARG A 157 -2.40 3.08 -5.38
CA ARG A 157 -3.27 4.10 -5.97
C ARG A 157 -4.48 3.44 -6.62
N GLY A 158 -5.65 4.05 -6.40
CA GLY A 158 -6.80 3.93 -7.27
C GLY A 158 -6.89 5.14 -8.20
N ASN A 159 -8.00 5.29 -8.87
CA ASN A 159 -8.21 6.41 -9.79
C ASN A 159 -8.52 7.73 -9.08
N HIS A 160 -8.97 7.74 -7.84
CA HIS A 160 -9.18 8.97 -7.06
C HIS A 160 -7.87 9.58 -6.54
N GLU A 161 -6.84 8.79 -6.25
CA GLU A 161 -5.52 9.29 -5.88
C GLU A 161 -4.81 10.04 -7.02
N ILE A 162 -5.28 9.92 -8.25
CA ILE A 162 -4.66 10.54 -9.44
C ILE A 162 -5.29 11.90 -9.76
N ARG A 163 -6.42 12.21 -9.17
CA ARG A 163 -7.19 13.44 -9.42
C ARG A 163 -6.73 14.59 -8.53
N ASN A 164 -6.96 15.82 -9.02
CA ASN A 164 -6.68 17.07 -8.32
C ASN A 164 -5.17 17.42 -8.22
N ALA A 165 -4.89 18.62 -7.71
CA ALA A 165 -3.58 19.28 -7.83
C ALA A 165 -2.45 18.60 -7.06
N TYR A 166 -2.73 17.90 -5.95
CA TYR A 166 -1.71 17.22 -5.15
C TYR A 166 -1.42 15.78 -5.61
N SER A 167 -2.19 15.25 -6.54
CA SER A 167 -2.10 13.85 -7.00
C SER A 167 -0.69 13.44 -7.44
N ILE A 168 0.02 14.33 -8.15
CA ILE A 168 1.37 14.06 -8.65
C ILE A 168 2.43 13.97 -7.54
N TYR A 169 2.17 14.57 -6.39
CA TYR A 169 3.07 14.58 -5.23
C TYR A 169 2.71 13.48 -4.21
N LEU A 170 1.47 12.99 -4.22
CA LEU A 170 0.99 11.98 -3.30
C LEU A 170 1.87 10.71 -3.25
N PRO A 171 2.33 10.13 -4.37
CA PRO A 171 3.23 8.96 -4.33
C PRO A 171 4.51 9.24 -3.55
N GLY A 172 4.96 10.49 -3.50
CA GLY A 172 6.09 10.93 -2.69
C GLY A 172 5.88 10.75 -1.18
N LEU A 173 4.65 10.72 -0.69
CA LEU A 173 4.32 10.45 0.72
C LEU A 173 4.27 8.94 1.03
N LEU A 174 3.99 8.10 0.05
CA LEU A 174 3.66 6.69 0.24
C LEU A 174 4.89 5.75 0.17
N ASP A 175 6.03 6.25 -0.24
CA ASP A 175 7.34 5.56 -0.30
C ASP A 175 7.30 4.11 -0.85
N ASN A 176 6.80 3.94 -2.05
CA ASN A 176 6.80 2.64 -2.70
C ASN A 176 8.22 2.22 -3.15
N ALA A 177 8.46 0.91 -3.19
CA ALA A 177 9.75 0.36 -3.59
C ALA A 177 10.16 0.82 -5.00
N GLY A 178 11.40 1.31 -5.13
CA GLY A 178 11.93 1.82 -6.40
C GLY A 178 11.35 3.16 -6.86
N GLY A 179 10.58 3.85 -6.00
CA GLY A 179 9.97 5.15 -6.31
C GLY A 179 8.82 5.07 -7.33
N LYS A 180 8.30 3.86 -7.60
CA LYS A 180 7.18 3.61 -8.51
C LYS A 180 5.92 3.26 -7.72
N THR A 181 4.75 3.49 -8.29
CA THR A 181 3.47 3.14 -7.68
C THR A 181 3.07 1.68 -7.90
N TYR A 182 3.93 0.90 -8.57
CA TYR A 182 3.80 -0.54 -8.77
C TYR A 182 5.11 -1.24 -8.39
N SER A 183 5.02 -2.42 -7.84
CA SER A 183 6.19 -3.14 -7.32
C SER A 183 5.90 -4.62 -7.04
N ALA A 184 6.90 -5.34 -6.57
CA ALA A 184 6.71 -6.67 -6.04
C ALA A 184 7.62 -6.88 -4.81
N PHE A 185 7.10 -7.58 -3.80
CA PHE A 185 7.83 -7.88 -2.57
C PHE A 185 7.56 -9.31 -2.09
N HIS A 186 8.35 -9.77 -1.15
CA HIS A 186 8.12 -11.02 -0.43
C HIS A 186 7.63 -10.75 0.98
N TRP A 187 6.70 -11.59 1.44
CA TRP A 187 6.44 -11.83 2.84
C TRP A 187 6.63 -13.34 3.09
N GLY A 188 7.68 -13.69 3.78
CA GLY A 188 8.12 -15.07 3.87
C GLY A 188 8.29 -15.70 2.48
N ASP A 189 7.62 -16.81 2.24
CA ASP A 189 7.63 -17.55 0.97
C ASP A 189 6.56 -17.09 -0.05
N THR A 190 5.79 -16.06 0.29
CA THR A 190 4.73 -15.52 -0.58
C THR A 190 5.23 -14.30 -1.36
N ARG A 191 5.00 -14.30 -2.67
CA ARG A 191 5.30 -13.18 -3.57
C ARG A 191 4.04 -12.35 -3.80
N PHE A 192 4.11 -11.07 -3.45
CA PHE A 192 3.09 -10.07 -3.74
C PHE A 192 3.52 -9.26 -4.95
N VAL A 193 2.59 -9.07 -5.89
CA VAL A 193 2.74 -8.19 -7.05
C VAL A 193 1.68 -7.12 -6.97
N LEU A 194 2.11 -5.87 -6.92
CA LEU A 194 1.26 -4.69 -6.82
C LEU A 194 1.27 -3.96 -8.16
N LEU A 195 0.09 -3.69 -8.73
CA LEU A 195 -0.05 -2.95 -9.98
C LEU A 195 -0.92 -1.70 -9.76
N ASP A 196 -0.65 -0.68 -10.55
CA ASP A 196 -1.35 0.59 -10.55
C ASP A 196 -2.04 0.80 -11.91
N CYS A 197 -3.34 0.61 -11.95
CA CYS A 197 -4.11 0.69 -13.19
C CYS A 197 -4.20 2.11 -13.80
N GLY A 198 -3.79 3.13 -13.04
CA GLY A 198 -4.00 4.51 -13.43
C GLY A 198 -5.48 4.92 -13.37
N GLU A 199 -5.91 5.72 -14.29
CA GLU A 199 -7.28 6.24 -14.39
C GLU A 199 -8.26 5.27 -15.09
N ASP A 200 -9.54 5.47 -14.82
CA ASP A 200 -10.67 4.67 -15.33
C ASP A 200 -11.23 5.17 -16.67
N LYS A 201 -10.62 6.19 -17.26
CA LYS A 201 -11.02 6.82 -18.53
C LYS A 201 -9.84 6.88 -19.50
N PRO A 202 -10.08 6.97 -20.82
CA PRO A 202 -9.01 7.15 -21.81
C PRO A 202 -8.28 8.49 -21.64
N ASP A 203 -7.02 8.56 -22.07
CA ASP A 203 -6.16 9.73 -21.86
C ASP A 203 -6.65 10.99 -22.59
N ASP A 204 -7.42 10.83 -23.67
CA ASP A 204 -8.06 11.92 -24.42
C ASP A 204 -9.40 12.36 -23.83
N HIS A 205 -9.84 11.77 -22.73
CA HIS A 205 -11.07 12.19 -22.07
C HIS A 205 -10.96 13.66 -21.61
N TRP A 206 -11.99 14.45 -21.92
CA TRP A 206 -12.00 15.90 -21.74
C TRP A 206 -11.62 16.37 -20.33
N VAL A 207 -11.93 15.58 -19.29
CA VAL A 207 -11.66 15.96 -17.89
C VAL A 207 -10.14 16.01 -17.57
N TYR A 208 -9.27 15.44 -18.40
CA TYR A 208 -7.83 15.43 -18.18
C TYR A 208 -7.07 16.54 -18.87
N TYR A 209 -7.72 17.28 -19.77
CA TYR A 209 -7.11 18.40 -20.48
C TYR A 209 -5.77 18.06 -21.18
N GLY A 210 -5.54 16.79 -21.56
CA GLY A 210 -4.30 16.34 -22.18
C GLY A 210 -3.10 16.22 -21.22
N LEU A 211 -3.35 16.15 -19.91
CA LEU A 211 -2.29 16.09 -18.88
C LEU A 211 -1.92 14.67 -18.45
N ASN A 212 -2.58 13.65 -19.01
CA ASN A 212 -2.36 12.24 -18.65
C ASN A 212 -1.77 11.45 -19.84
N ASP A 213 -0.94 10.45 -19.51
CA ASP A 213 -0.42 9.43 -20.43
C ASP A 213 -0.41 8.08 -19.73
N PHE A 214 -1.60 7.63 -19.30
CA PHE A 214 -1.75 6.33 -18.61
C PHE A 214 -1.63 5.16 -19.57
N SER A 215 -1.85 5.36 -20.86
CA SER A 215 -1.63 4.31 -21.86
C SER A 215 -0.18 3.84 -21.86
N ARG A 216 0.78 4.76 -21.86
CA ARG A 216 2.21 4.47 -21.73
C ARG A 216 2.54 3.87 -20.36
N PHE A 217 2.00 4.44 -19.29
CA PHE A 217 2.22 3.98 -17.92
C PHE A 217 1.75 2.52 -17.73
N ARG A 218 0.61 2.13 -18.32
CA ARG A 218 0.12 0.74 -18.31
C ARG A 218 1.01 -0.18 -19.13
N GLN A 219 1.56 0.29 -20.25
CA GLN A 219 2.50 -0.47 -21.07
C GLN A 219 3.80 -0.76 -20.30
N GLU A 220 4.35 0.22 -19.58
CA GLU A 220 5.52 0.03 -18.71
C GLU A 220 5.26 -1.06 -17.64
N GLN A 221 4.04 -1.13 -17.13
CA GLN A 221 3.65 -2.17 -16.17
C GLN A 221 3.42 -3.53 -16.82
N ALA A 222 2.96 -3.59 -18.07
CA ALA A 222 2.92 -4.84 -18.82
C ALA A 222 4.33 -5.43 -18.97
N GLU A 223 5.33 -4.60 -19.28
CA GLU A 223 6.74 -5.01 -19.33
C GLU A 223 7.28 -5.44 -17.97
N PHE A 224 6.92 -4.71 -16.91
CA PHE A 224 7.27 -5.08 -15.54
C PHE A 224 6.67 -6.44 -15.17
N LEU A 225 5.38 -6.64 -15.43
CA LEU A 225 4.66 -7.87 -15.12
C LEU A 225 5.24 -9.06 -15.88
N GLU A 226 5.54 -8.90 -17.17
CA GLU A 226 6.18 -9.95 -17.99
C GLU A 226 7.56 -10.34 -17.41
N LYS A 227 8.39 -9.38 -17.01
CA LYS A 227 9.68 -9.64 -16.35
C LYS A 227 9.49 -10.30 -14.99
N GLU A 228 8.51 -9.83 -14.22
CA GLU A 228 8.25 -10.32 -12.86
C GLU A 228 7.82 -11.80 -12.86
N ILE A 229 6.86 -12.20 -13.70
CA ILE A 229 6.38 -13.60 -13.73
C ILE A 229 7.47 -14.58 -14.17
N HIS A 230 8.49 -14.11 -14.88
CA HIS A 230 9.66 -14.90 -15.29
C HIS A 230 10.84 -14.80 -14.30
N SER A 231 10.74 -13.95 -13.29
CA SER A 231 11.80 -13.78 -12.29
C SER A 231 12.00 -15.05 -11.45
N ARG A 232 13.22 -15.21 -10.93
CA ARG A 232 13.50 -16.31 -9.96
C ARG A 232 12.67 -16.14 -8.69
N ALA A 233 12.47 -14.91 -8.24
CA ALA A 233 11.69 -14.56 -7.07
C ALA A 233 10.25 -15.05 -7.20
N PHE A 234 9.57 -14.71 -8.30
CA PHE A 234 8.21 -15.13 -8.57
C PHE A 234 8.07 -16.64 -8.71
N ARG A 235 8.97 -17.27 -9.51
CA ARG A 235 8.89 -18.73 -9.79
C ARG A 235 9.16 -19.60 -8.56
N LYS A 236 10.00 -19.14 -7.62
CA LYS A 236 10.33 -19.89 -6.40
C LYS A 236 9.35 -19.67 -5.26
N ALA A 237 8.52 -18.66 -5.32
CA ALA A 237 7.53 -18.38 -4.30
C ALA A 237 6.53 -19.53 -4.16
N ALA A 238 6.20 -19.93 -2.94
CA ALA A 238 5.19 -20.95 -2.67
C ALA A 238 3.78 -20.43 -3.00
N ARG A 239 3.53 -19.17 -2.70
CA ARG A 239 2.27 -18.48 -3.02
C ARG A 239 2.53 -17.18 -3.78
N ARG A 240 1.57 -16.75 -4.59
CA ARG A 240 1.65 -15.53 -5.43
C ARG A 240 0.33 -14.83 -5.37
N VAL A 241 0.36 -13.59 -4.89
CA VAL A 241 -0.81 -12.73 -4.71
C VAL A 241 -0.67 -11.52 -5.61
N LEU A 242 -1.71 -11.22 -6.37
CA LEU A 242 -1.83 -10.04 -7.20
C LEU A 242 -2.77 -9.04 -6.51
N ILE A 243 -2.34 -7.79 -6.36
CA ILE A 243 -3.18 -6.73 -5.79
C ILE A 243 -3.16 -5.53 -6.74
N HIS A 244 -4.31 -5.07 -7.12
CA HIS A 244 -4.49 -3.83 -7.90
C HIS A 244 -5.93 -3.31 -7.72
N HIS A 245 -6.11 -2.02 -7.89
CA HIS A 245 -7.40 -1.39 -7.61
C HIS A 245 -8.45 -1.78 -8.65
N ILE A 246 -8.32 -1.33 -9.90
CA ILE A 246 -9.30 -1.59 -10.96
C ILE A 246 -9.18 -3.04 -11.45
N PRO A 247 -10.23 -3.87 -11.36
CA PRO A 247 -10.15 -5.28 -11.73
C PRO A 247 -9.82 -5.49 -13.21
N VAL A 248 -8.91 -6.43 -13.51
CA VAL A 248 -8.67 -6.92 -14.89
C VAL A 248 -9.77 -7.89 -15.31
N TYR A 249 -10.24 -8.68 -14.36
CA TYR A 249 -11.32 -9.67 -14.58
C TYR A 249 -12.53 -9.30 -13.71
N GLY A 250 -13.73 -9.47 -14.25
CA GLY A 250 -14.97 -9.11 -13.55
C GLY A 250 -15.30 -7.61 -13.56
N ASN A 251 -14.51 -6.80 -14.26
CA ASN A 251 -14.83 -5.39 -14.49
C ASN A 251 -15.91 -5.26 -15.58
N VAL A 252 -16.94 -4.48 -15.30
CA VAL A 252 -18.08 -4.22 -16.22
C VAL A 252 -17.96 -2.89 -16.97
N ASP A 253 -16.92 -2.09 -16.71
CA ASP A 253 -16.70 -0.82 -17.39
C ASP A 253 -16.49 -1.03 -18.91
N GLU A 254 -16.84 -0.05 -19.71
CA GLU A 254 -16.58 -0.10 -21.16
C GLU A 254 -15.09 0.03 -21.47
N TYR A 255 -14.40 0.93 -20.75
CA TYR A 255 -12.96 1.14 -20.92
C TYR A 255 -12.15 0.22 -20.00
N LYS A 256 -11.46 -0.78 -20.57
CA LYS A 256 -10.73 -1.84 -19.86
C LYS A 256 -9.30 -2.01 -20.36
N PRO A 257 -8.48 -0.96 -20.35
CA PRO A 257 -7.14 -1.02 -20.95
C PRO A 257 -6.21 -2.04 -20.27
N CYS A 258 -6.37 -2.25 -18.97
CA CYS A 258 -5.58 -3.23 -18.23
C CYS A 258 -5.95 -4.67 -18.64
N THR A 259 -7.21 -4.94 -18.97
CA THR A 259 -7.64 -6.24 -19.49
C THR A 259 -6.95 -6.57 -20.82
N ASP A 260 -6.89 -5.58 -21.72
CA ASP A 260 -6.29 -5.77 -23.04
C ASP A 260 -4.77 -5.96 -22.97
N LEU A 261 -4.09 -5.19 -22.11
CA LEU A 261 -2.63 -5.19 -21.96
C LEU A 261 -2.13 -6.34 -21.08
N TRP A 262 -2.74 -6.53 -19.91
CA TRP A 262 -2.23 -7.45 -18.89
C TRP A 262 -2.93 -8.79 -18.90
N GLY A 263 -4.15 -8.88 -19.41
CA GLY A 263 -4.95 -10.10 -19.37
C GLY A 263 -4.24 -11.30 -20.01
N LYS A 264 -3.54 -11.11 -21.14
CA LYS A 264 -2.77 -12.17 -21.81
C LYS A 264 -1.54 -12.63 -21.01
N ILE A 265 -0.93 -11.74 -20.26
CA ILE A 265 0.21 -12.03 -19.37
C ILE A 265 -0.31 -12.79 -18.15
N LEU A 266 -1.35 -12.26 -17.52
CA LEU A 266 -1.98 -12.84 -16.35
C LEU A 266 -2.57 -14.24 -16.62
N ALA A 267 -3.10 -14.47 -17.82
CA ALA A 267 -3.61 -15.80 -18.22
C ALA A 267 -2.54 -16.91 -18.17
N LYS A 268 -1.26 -16.55 -18.26
CA LYS A 268 -0.12 -17.49 -18.20
C LYS A 268 0.54 -17.51 -16.82
N ALA A 269 0.23 -16.55 -15.96
CA ALA A 269 0.87 -16.38 -14.67
C ALA A 269 0.17 -17.25 -13.59
N PRO A 270 0.90 -18.07 -12.84
CA PRO A 270 0.34 -18.95 -11.82
C PRO A 270 0.10 -18.20 -10.51
N PHE A 271 -0.66 -17.10 -10.54
CA PHE A 271 -1.16 -16.48 -9.33
C PHE A 271 -2.14 -17.40 -8.60
N HIS A 272 -2.22 -17.29 -7.29
CA HIS A 272 -3.16 -18.03 -6.47
C HIS A 272 -4.44 -17.22 -6.25
N VAL A 273 -4.34 -15.90 -6.21
CA VAL A 273 -5.47 -14.98 -6.01
C VAL A 273 -5.16 -13.59 -6.54
N SER A 274 -6.19 -12.87 -6.98
CA SER A 274 -6.17 -11.43 -7.20
C SER A 274 -7.16 -10.72 -6.26
N LEU A 275 -6.70 -9.64 -5.61
CA LEU A 275 -7.49 -8.79 -4.71
C LEU A 275 -7.66 -7.43 -5.35
N ASN A 276 -8.89 -7.03 -5.58
CA ASN A 276 -9.30 -5.86 -6.35
C ASN A 276 -10.34 -5.02 -5.61
N ALA A 277 -10.77 -3.92 -6.22
CA ALA A 277 -11.65 -2.91 -5.66
C ALA A 277 -12.46 -2.16 -6.74
N HIS A 278 -12.65 -0.85 -6.63
CA HIS A 278 -13.14 0.07 -7.66
C HIS A 278 -14.64 0.01 -7.96
N THR A 279 -15.21 -1.18 -8.10
CA THR A 279 -16.62 -1.30 -8.55
C THR A 279 -17.64 -0.93 -7.47
N HIS A 280 -17.18 -0.67 -6.25
CA HIS A 280 -17.98 -0.38 -5.06
C HIS A 280 -19.00 -1.48 -4.70
N ARG A 281 -18.85 -2.67 -5.27
CA ARG A 281 -19.69 -3.84 -5.02
C ARG A 281 -18.84 -5.06 -4.80
N TYR A 282 -19.07 -5.73 -3.70
CA TYR A 282 -18.40 -6.98 -3.46
C TYR A 282 -18.74 -8.01 -4.54
N ALA A 283 -17.72 -8.69 -5.06
CA ALA A 283 -17.86 -9.81 -5.96
C ALA A 283 -16.73 -10.82 -5.75
N TYR A 284 -17.08 -12.09 -5.87
CA TYR A 284 -16.14 -13.20 -5.96
C TYR A 284 -16.28 -13.89 -7.31
N HIS A 285 -15.18 -14.02 -8.03
CA HIS A 285 -15.10 -14.71 -9.31
C HIS A 285 -14.22 -15.95 -9.15
N PRO A 286 -14.81 -17.15 -9.03
CA PRO A 286 -14.05 -18.39 -9.06
C PRO A 286 -13.20 -18.49 -10.34
N LYS A 287 -12.13 -19.27 -10.29
CA LYS A 287 -11.30 -19.55 -11.47
C LYS A 287 -12.16 -19.94 -12.68
N GLY A 288 -12.00 -19.25 -13.79
CA GLY A 288 -12.68 -19.46 -15.07
C GLY A 288 -14.01 -18.76 -15.25
N SER A 289 -14.60 -18.16 -14.18
CA SER A 289 -15.95 -17.56 -14.27
C SER A 289 -15.99 -16.23 -15.02
N ALA A 290 -14.87 -15.50 -15.05
CA ALA A 290 -14.73 -14.20 -15.72
C ALA A 290 -13.54 -14.17 -16.71
N GLY A 291 -13.11 -15.33 -17.23
CA GLY A 291 -11.93 -15.47 -18.07
C GLY A 291 -10.62 -15.50 -17.30
N ASN A 292 -10.68 -15.48 -15.97
CA ASN A 292 -9.56 -15.55 -15.03
C ASN A 292 -9.05 -16.99 -14.88
N ASN A 293 -7.73 -17.16 -14.69
CA ASN A 293 -7.13 -18.47 -14.41
C ASN A 293 -6.79 -18.68 -12.91
N PHE A 294 -7.17 -17.75 -12.07
CA PHE A 294 -7.07 -17.77 -10.59
C PHE A 294 -8.30 -17.08 -9.98
N PRO A 295 -8.64 -17.33 -8.73
CA PRO A 295 -9.73 -16.63 -8.02
C PRO A 295 -9.51 -15.11 -7.98
N VAL A 296 -10.59 -14.35 -8.14
CA VAL A 296 -10.59 -12.88 -8.10
C VAL A 296 -11.61 -12.39 -7.08
N PHE A 297 -11.17 -11.57 -6.15
CA PHE A 297 -12.04 -10.87 -5.20
C PHE A 297 -12.06 -9.40 -5.53
N VAL A 298 -13.23 -8.80 -5.51
CA VAL A 298 -13.46 -7.37 -5.69
C VAL A 298 -14.10 -6.84 -4.42
N GLY A 299 -13.45 -5.94 -3.72
CA GLY A 299 -13.98 -5.35 -2.49
C GLY A 299 -15.16 -4.42 -2.73
N GLY A 300 -15.92 -4.19 -1.68
CA GLY A 300 -17.05 -3.25 -1.70
C GLY A 300 -16.62 -1.79 -1.62
N GLY A 301 -17.58 -0.87 -1.67
CA GLY A 301 -17.31 0.57 -1.73
C GLY A 301 -17.33 1.27 -0.37
N TYR A 302 -17.39 2.60 -0.40
CA TYR A 302 -17.28 3.46 0.78
C TYR A 302 -18.56 3.56 1.64
N SER A 303 -19.70 3.16 1.11
CA SER A 303 -20.93 3.21 1.90
C SER A 303 -20.98 2.05 2.91
N LEU A 304 -21.46 2.30 4.11
CA LEU A 304 -21.58 1.24 5.14
C LEU A 304 -22.44 0.03 4.68
N LYS A 305 -23.28 0.23 3.68
CA LYS A 305 -24.11 -0.83 3.10
C LYS A 305 -23.27 -1.81 2.27
N ASP A 306 -22.29 -1.26 1.54
CA ASP A 306 -21.54 -1.99 0.53
C ASP A 306 -20.09 -2.27 0.96
N ALA A 307 -19.60 -1.56 2.00
CA ALA A 307 -18.22 -1.61 2.46
C ALA A 307 -17.81 -3.01 2.95
N THR A 308 -16.59 -3.39 2.61
CA THR A 308 -15.99 -4.66 3.02
C THR A 308 -14.56 -4.50 3.49
N VAL A 309 -14.10 -5.44 4.32
CA VAL A 309 -12.68 -5.68 4.58
C VAL A 309 -12.37 -7.12 4.17
N MET A 310 -11.26 -7.30 3.46
CA MET A 310 -10.75 -8.62 3.11
C MET A 310 -9.60 -8.98 4.07
N ILE A 311 -9.59 -10.22 4.53
CA ILE A 311 -8.55 -10.80 5.37
C ILE A 311 -7.88 -11.89 4.54
N LEU A 312 -6.63 -11.68 4.16
CA LEU A 312 -5.81 -12.69 3.51
C LEU A 312 -4.96 -13.36 4.58
N LYS A 313 -5.21 -14.64 4.83
CA LYS A 313 -4.48 -15.41 5.84
C LYS A 313 -3.75 -16.58 5.19
N LYS A 314 -2.50 -16.78 5.56
CA LYS A 314 -1.71 -17.96 5.21
C LYS A 314 -1.26 -18.68 6.47
N GLU A 315 -1.53 -19.98 6.55
CA GLU A 315 -1.09 -20.88 7.61
C GLU A 315 -0.53 -22.15 6.96
N GLY A 316 0.76 -22.35 7.09
CA GLY A 316 1.47 -23.43 6.40
C GLY A 316 1.26 -23.36 4.88
N ASN A 317 0.70 -24.41 4.31
CA ASN A 317 0.38 -24.47 2.88
C ASN A 317 -1.01 -23.95 2.51
N LYS A 318 -1.83 -23.58 3.49
CA LYS A 318 -3.17 -23.09 3.27
C LYS A 318 -3.18 -21.57 3.18
N MET A 319 -3.82 -21.02 2.15
CA MET A 319 -4.07 -19.59 2.03
C MET A 319 -5.57 -19.36 1.85
N THR A 320 -6.14 -18.47 2.64
CA THR A 320 -7.58 -18.21 2.69
C THR A 320 -7.84 -16.73 2.53
N VAL A 321 -8.85 -16.38 1.76
CA VAL A 321 -9.43 -15.03 1.72
C VAL A 321 -10.79 -15.06 2.41
N LYS A 322 -10.94 -14.28 3.47
CA LYS A 322 -12.20 -14.06 4.18
C LYS A 322 -12.65 -12.63 3.97
N VAL A 323 -13.91 -12.43 3.69
CA VAL A 323 -14.49 -11.10 3.45
C VAL A 323 -15.61 -10.83 4.44
N LEU A 324 -15.48 -9.69 5.13
CA LEU A 324 -16.49 -9.22 6.07
C LEU A 324 -17.14 -7.94 5.56
N ASN A 325 -18.43 -7.80 5.77
CA ASN A 325 -19.13 -6.52 5.57
C ASN A 325 -19.07 -5.63 6.83
N ALA A 326 -19.58 -4.42 6.74
CA ALA A 326 -19.58 -3.47 7.86
C ALA A 326 -20.40 -3.93 9.09
N LYS A 327 -21.31 -4.91 8.94
CA LYS A 327 -22.04 -5.52 10.08
C LYS A 327 -21.21 -6.60 10.77
N GLY A 328 -20.16 -7.12 10.13
CA GLY A 328 -19.38 -8.25 10.60
C GLY A 328 -19.84 -9.60 10.05
N ASP A 329 -20.80 -9.60 9.13
CA ASP A 329 -21.22 -10.83 8.47
C ASP A 329 -20.11 -11.31 7.52
N VAL A 330 -19.86 -12.61 7.50
CA VAL A 330 -18.94 -13.25 6.55
C VAL A 330 -19.66 -13.40 5.21
N LEU A 331 -19.17 -12.70 4.19
CA LEU A 331 -19.70 -12.81 2.83
C LEU A 331 -19.15 -14.04 2.13
N ASP A 332 -17.83 -14.26 2.26
CA ASP A 332 -17.14 -15.45 1.75
C ASP A 332 -15.93 -15.79 2.65
N GLU A 333 -15.55 -17.07 2.65
CA GLU A 333 -14.29 -17.57 3.21
C GLU A 333 -13.81 -18.71 2.34
N ILE A 334 -12.82 -18.42 1.48
CA ILE A 334 -12.41 -19.30 0.37
C ILE A 334 -10.92 -19.61 0.49
N GLU A 335 -10.57 -20.88 0.41
CA GLU A 335 -9.19 -21.34 0.24
C GLU A 335 -8.74 -21.14 -1.22
N VAL A 336 -7.58 -20.52 -1.43
CA VAL A 336 -7.06 -20.09 -2.74
C VAL A 336 -5.67 -20.64 -3.03
#